data_02a3f5eaad241c15dfc094397b85d512
#
_entry.id   02a3f5eaad241c15dfc094397b85d512
#
_cell.length_a   1.000
_cell.length_b   1.000
_cell.length_c   1.000
_cell.angle_alpha   90.00
_cell.angle_beta   90.00
_cell.angle_gamma   90.00
#
_symmetry.space_group_name_H-M   'P 1'
#
loop_
_entity.id
_entity.type
_entity.pdbx_description
1 polymer ?
#
loop_
_entity_poly.entity_id
_entity_poly.type
_entity_poly.pdbx_seq_one_letter_code
_entity_poly.pdbx_strand_id
1 'polypeptide(L)'
;MNAINKYKIRKDISKTLGYLTLYRIEALRNFGYVKKGDLGGWIEKEDNLSQSGTCWVYDEAIVFQDAKVSGKARVCCHAKVSGYAIVTDNAVVCGNSEIYDYAILQNDVWINDDAHIYGNARISNNAQIYNNVKVYDCAYIYGNVHLYNNVQIFDNVKVHGYVDILGNIKIGGNADIKSITDYYVGKNTWSSGRYFVYTRSNKNWKVGCFYGTSEELIKKAYEDSKLSGEEYERVVKYVEEMYKNLEEHNKHT
;
A
#
# COMPACT_ATOMS: atom_id res chain seq x y z
N MET A 1 18.32 33.68 18.36
CA MET A 1 17.01 33.33 18.94
C MET A 1 16.87 31.81 18.84
N ASN A 2 16.82 31.09 19.96
CA ASN A 2 16.56 29.65 19.92
C ASN A 2 15.14 29.46 19.37
N ALA A 3 15.02 28.68 18.30
CA ALA A 3 13.71 28.38 17.72
C ALA A 3 12.84 27.68 18.77
N ILE A 4 11.63 28.19 19.02
CA ILE A 4 10.68 27.56 19.93
C ILE A 4 10.31 26.22 19.31
N ASN A 5 10.48 25.12 20.06
CA ASN A 5 10.06 23.80 19.67
C ASN A 5 8.59 23.79 19.21
N LYS A 6 8.26 23.00 18.23
CA LYS A 6 6.90 22.88 17.72
C LYS A 6 5.97 22.23 18.75
N TYR A 7 6.48 21.23 19.45
CA TYR A 7 5.76 20.47 20.46
C TYR A 7 6.70 20.01 21.60
N LYS A 8 6.11 19.53 22.66
CA LYS A 8 6.77 18.79 23.76
C LYS A 8 6.09 17.43 23.94
N ILE A 9 6.84 16.48 24.46
CA ILE A 9 6.31 15.19 24.94
C ILE A 9 5.73 15.37 26.35
N ARG A 10 4.51 14.93 26.55
CA ARG A 10 3.80 14.92 27.85
C ARG A 10 4.07 13.62 28.58
N LYS A 11 5.20 13.56 29.32
CA LYS A 11 5.58 12.37 30.09
C LYS A 11 4.61 12.02 31.23
N ASP A 12 3.79 12.97 31.63
CA ASP A 12 2.71 12.81 32.62
C ASP A 12 1.44 12.16 32.01
N ILE A 13 1.35 12.06 30.68
CA ILE A 13 0.24 11.42 29.97
C ILE A 13 0.82 10.29 29.12
N SER A 14 0.77 9.06 29.61
CA SER A 14 1.39 7.90 28.98
C SER A 14 0.45 6.72 28.87
N LYS A 15 0.72 5.82 27.92
CA LYS A 15 0.12 4.49 27.83
C LYS A 15 1.18 3.46 27.44
N THR A 16 0.91 2.20 27.76
CA THR A 16 1.78 1.07 27.37
C THR A 16 1.27 0.39 26.09
N LEU A 17 2.20 0.00 25.23
CA LEU A 17 1.95 -0.84 24.06
C LEU A 17 2.97 -2.01 24.10
N GLY A 18 2.55 -3.16 24.62
CA GLY A 18 3.47 -4.25 24.94
C GLY A 18 4.49 -3.81 25.99
N TYR A 19 5.76 -3.82 25.63
CA TYR A 19 6.88 -3.35 26.48
C TYR A 19 7.26 -1.87 26.25
N LEU A 20 6.62 -1.19 25.32
CA LEU A 20 6.91 0.20 25.00
C LEU A 20 6.01 1.15 25.82
N THR A 21 6.56 2.31 26.14
CA THR A 21 5.79 3.42 26.73
C THR A 21 5.64 4.53 25.70
N LEU A 22 4.41 4.90 25.45
CA LEU A 22 4.02 5.96 24.53
C LEU A 22 3.53 7.17 25.32
N TYR A 23 3.79 8.34 24.80
CA TYR A 23 3.44 9.61 25.42
C TYR A 23 2.62 10.47 24.47
N ARG A 24 1.69 11.24 25.03
CA ARG A 24 1.01 12.32 24.29
C ARG A 24 1.98 13.42 23.92
N ILE A 25 1.68 14.09 22.82
CA ILE A 25 2.37 15.33 22.44
C ILE A 25 1.46 16.54 22.66
N GLU A 26 2.04 17.69 22.98
CA GLU A 26 1.33 18.98 23.16
C GLU A 26 2.02 20.04 22.32
N ALA A 27 1.23 20.76 21.51
CA ALA A 27 1.71 21.85 20.67
C ALA A 27 2.16 23.07 21.49
N LEU A 28 3.35 23.58 21.22
CA LEU A 28 3.92 24.76 21.89
C LEU A 28 3.68 26.06 21.12
N ARG A 29 3.28 25.98 19.87
CA ARG A 29 2.95 27.12 19.00
C ARG A 29 1.89 26.71 17.97
N ASN A 30 1.31 27.70 17.31
CA ASN A 30 0.38 27.45 16.18
C ASN A 30 1.16 27.03 14.93
N PHE A 31 0.66 26.02 14.21
CA PHE A 31 1.17 25.58 12.90
C PHE A 31 0.10 24.77 12.16
N GLY A 32 -0.02 24.96 10.85
CA GLY A 32 -1.07 24.30 10.07
C GLY A 32 -2.45 24.51 10.71
N TYR A 33 -3.15 23.43 11.03
CA TYR A 33 -4.45 23.46 11.73
C TYR A 33 -4.34 23.28 13.24
N VAL A 34 -3.12 23.10 13.77
CA VAL A 34 -2.87 22.84 15.19
C VAL A 34 -2.65 24.16 15.93
N LYS A 35 -3.30 24.33 17.06
CA LYS A 35 -3.16 25.50 17.94
C LYS A 35 -2.25 25.17 19.12
N LYS A 36 -1.61 26.19 19.67
CA LYS A 36 -0.85 26.08 20.91
C LYS A 36 -1.74 25.52 22.02
N GLY A 37 -1.25 24.47 22.69
CA GLY A 37 -1.95 23.76 23.75
C GLY A 37 -2.73 22.53 23.28
N ASP A 38 -2.94 22.35 21.97
CA ASP A 38 -3.60 21.15 21.45
C ASP A 38 -2.79 19.90 21.80
N LEU A 39 -3.50 18.89 22.30
CA LEU A 39 -2.93 17.56 22.50
C LEU A 39 -3.02 16.78 21.18
N GLY A 40 -1.90 16.20 20.77
CA GLY A 40 -1.83 15.29 19.64
C GLY A 40 -1.90 13.83 20.05
N GLY A 41 -1.59 12.95 19.11
CA GLY A 41 -1.53 11.49 19.31
C GLY A 41 -0.35 11.03 20.18
N TRP A 42 0.09 9.82 19.93
CA TRP A 42 1.06 9.12 20.75
C TRP A 42 2.37 8.88 20.02
N ILE A 43 3.49 9.22 20.66
CA ILE A 43 4.83 8.88 20.16
C ILE A 43 5.64 8.20 21.28
N GLU A 44 6.63 7.38 20.89
CA GLU A 44 7.56 6.77 21.83
C GLU A 44 8.69 7.74 22.21
N LYS A 45 9.22 8.45 21.24
CA LYS A 45 10.37 9.35 21.39
C LYS A 45 10.32 10.55 20.44
N GLU A 46 11.14 11.56 20.69
CA GLU A 46 11.15 12.79 19.87
C GLU A 46 11.50 12.53 18.41
N ASP A 47 12.35 11.54 18.13
CA ASP A 47 12.74 11.18 16.75
C ASP A 47 11.58 10.72 15.88
N ASN A 48 10.44 10.32 16.47
CA ASN A 48 9.28 9.87 15.73
C ASN A 48 8.54 11.00 14.99
N LEU A 49 8.65 12.25 15.45
CA LEU A 49 7.94 13.37 14.86
C LEU A 49 8.87 14.58 14.73
N SER A 50 9.08 15.07 13.51
CA SER A 50 9.93 16.22 13.26
C SER A 50 9.44 17.47 13.97
N GLN A 51 10.36 18.23 14.59
CA GLN A 51 10.12 19.57 15.14
C GLN A 51 9.94 20.61 14.03
N SER A 52 10.36 20.31 12.80
CA SER A 52 10.21 21.18 11.63
C SER A 52 8.91 20.90 10.88
N GLY A 53 8.52 21.84 10.01
CA GLY A 53 7.31 21.70 9.18
C GLY A 53 6.02 21.74 10.00
N THR A 54 4.93 21.24 9.38
CA THR A 54 3.59 21.21 9.98
C THR A 54 3.06 19.79 10.22
N CYS A 55 3.92 18.77 10.10
CA CYS A 55 3.52 17.39 10.38
C CYS A 55 2.97 17.23 11.80
N TRP A 56 1.99 16.34 11.95
CA TRP A 56 1.36 16.10 13.25
C TRP A 56 0.78 14.69 13.35
N VAL A 57 0.81 14.16 14.56
CA VAL A 57 0.09 12.94 14.94
C VAL A 57 -1.15 13.37 15.68
N TYR A 58 -2.32 12.98 15.19
CA TYR A 58 -3.63 13.38 15.70
C TYR A 58 -4.30 12.24 16.49
N ASP A 59 -5.34 12.57 17.21
CA ASP A 59 -6.29 11.66 17.84
C ASP A 59 -5.65 10.54 18.66
N GLU A 60 -5.94 9.29 18.34
CA GLU A 60 -5.37 8.09 18.96
C GLU A 60 -4.26 7.44 18.10
N ALA A 61 -3.83 8.09 17.02
CA ALA A 61 -2.76 7.59 16.17
C ALA A 61 -1.44 7.43 16.94
N ILE A 62 -0.63 6.47 16.52
CA ILE A 62 0.58 6.05 17.21
C ILE A 62 1.77 6.04 16.23
N VAL A 63 2.89 6.65 16.63
CA VAL A 63 4.18 6.54 15.92
C VAL A 63 5.24 6.07 16.90
N PHE A 64 5.92 4.99 16.60
CA PHE A 64 6.84 4.34 17.55
C PHE A 64 8.00 3.61 16.88
N GLN A 65 8.90 3.04 17.69
CA GLN A 65 10.17 2.47 17.24
C GLN A 65 11.02 3.52 16.50
N ASP A 66 11.56 3.20 15.33
CA ASP A 66 12.38 4.12 14.55
C ASP A 66 11.63 4.80 13.40
N ALA A 67 10.30 4.70 13.41
CA ALA A 67 9.44 5.36 12.42
C ALA A 67 9.54 6.89 12.52
N LYS A 68 9.48 7.57 11.36
CA LYS A 68 9.66 9.02 11.25
C LYS A 68 8.52 9.68 10.48
N VAL A 69 7.96 10.71 11.08
CA VAL A 69 6.94 11.57 10.46
C VAL A 69 7.48 12.99 10.30
N SER A 70 7.48 13.52 9.08
CA SER A 70 8.09 14.81 8.76
C SER A 70 7.33 15.61 7.71
N GLY A 71 7.86 16.79 7.31
CA GLY A 71 7.23 17.65 6.30
C GLY A 71 5.89 18.25 6.77
N LYS A 72 4.83 17.96 6.07
CA LYS A 72 3.44 18.32 6.39
C LYS A 72 2.57 17.07 6.61
N ALA A 73 3.19 15.90 6.77
CA ALA A 73 2.49 14.63 6.90
C ALA A 73 1.55 14.60 8.11
N ARG A 74 0.46 13.86 7.98
CA ARG A 74 -0.56 13.70 9.01
C ARG A 74 -0.82 12.24 9.29
N VAL A 75 -0.74 11.84 10.55
CA VAL A 75 -1.13 10.51 11.01
C VAL A 75 -2.30 10.69 11.96
N CYS A 76 -3.45 10.11 11.67
CA CYS A 76 -4.71 10.42 12.37
C CYS A 76 -5.56 9.20 12.67
N CYS A 77 -6.67 9.42 13.38
CA CYS A 77 -7.59 8.39 13.83
C CYS A 77 -6.89 7.34 14.73
N HIS A 78 -6.83 6.08 14.30
CA HIS A 78 -6.17 4.98 15.02
C HIS A 78 -4.97 4.41 14.25
N ALA A 79 -4.48 5.14 13.26
CA ALA A 79 -3.39 4.71 12.41
C ALA A 79 -2.10 4.47 13.21
N LYS A 80 -1.32 3.48 12.77
CA LYS A 80 -0.04 3.11 13.40
C LYS A 80 1.09 3.20 12.40
N VAL A 81 2.17 3.87 12.79
CA VAL A 81 3.41 3.95 12.01
C VAL A 81 4.56 3.43 12.88
N SER A 82 5.27 2.40 12.43
CA SER A 82 6.29 1.73 13.23
C SER A 82 7.47 1.17 12.41
N GLY A 83 8.37 0.45 13.05
CA GLY A 83 9.59 -0.04 12.42
C GLY A 83 10.51 1.11 12.01
N TYR A 84 10.97 1.10 10.79
CA TYR A 84 11.76 2.14 10.15
C TYR A 84 10.95 2.93 9.11
N ALA A 85 9.63 2.87 9.19
CA ALA A 85 8.75 3.51 8.22
C ALA A 85 8.92 5.03 8.19
N ILE A 86 8.82 5.60 6.99
CA ILE A 86 8.94 7.05 6.76
C ILE A 86 7.64 7.56 6.14
N VAL A 87 7.04 8.56 6.79
CA VAL A 87 5.86 9.28 6.30
C VAL A 87 6.24 10.75 6.18
N THR A 88 6.27 11.28 4.98
CA THR A 88 6.80 12.63 4.74
C THR A 88 5.96 13.43 3.73
N ASP A 89 6.40 14.65 3.44
CA ASP A 89 5.75 15.61 2.55
C ASP A 89 4.32 15.94 2.99
N ASN A 90 3.32 15.73 2.14
CA ASN A 90 1.91 15.96 2.45
C ASN A 90 1.15 14.65 2.74
N ALA A 91 1.84 13.53 2.91
CA ALA A 91 1.23 12.21 3.08
C ALA A 91 0.25 12.17 4.25
N VAL A 92 -0.87 11.49 4.06
CA VAL A 92 -1.92 11.32 5.07
C VAL A 92 -2.13 9.83 5.34
N VAL A 93 -2.10 9.46 6.61
CA VAL A 93 -2.32 8.09 7.09
C VAL A 93 -3.42 8.12 8.14
N CYS A 94 -4.58 7.57 7.82
CA CYS A 94 -5.79 7.62 8.65
C CYS A 94 -6.42 6.23 8.85
N GLY A 95 -7.60 6.19 9.47
CA GLY A 95 -8.32 4.96 9.75
C GLY A 95 -7.61 4.10 10.80
N ASN A 96 -7.60 2.81 10.59
CA ASN A 96 -6.83 1.82 11.35
C ASN A 96 -5.60 1.34 10.56
N SER A 97 -5.14 2.12 9.58
CA SER A 97 -4.05 1.70 8.71
C SER A 97 -2.74 1.50 9.45
N GLU A 98 -1.95 0.54 8.99
CA GLU A 98 -0.68 0.18 9.59
C GLU A 98 0.46 0.30 8.58
N ILE A 99 1.46 1.13 8.89
CA ILE A 99 2.64 1.38 8.06
C ILE A 99 3.86 0.94 8.88
N TYR A 100 4.60 -0.05 8.40
CA TYR A 100 5.70 -0.61 9.20
C TYR A 100 6.86 -1.15 8.37
N ASP A 101 7.83 -1.77 9.00
CA ASP A 101 9.11 -2.19 8.45
C ASP A 101 9.88 -1.00 7.85
N TYR A 102 10.23 -1.04 6.57
CA TYR A 102 10.97 0.00 5.84
C TYR A 102 10.09 0.75 4.83
N ALA A 103 8.78 0.73 5.02
CA ALA A 103 7.84 1.37 4.09
C ALA A 103 8.06 2.88 4.01
N ILE A 104 7.92 3.45 2.80
CA ILE A 104 8.10 4.88 2.55
C ILE A 104 6.84 5.44 1.89
N LEU A 105 6.24 6.46 2.53
CA LEU A 105 5.14 7.25 2.00
C LEU A 105 5.58 8.69 1.81
N GLN A 106 5.47 9.22 0.60
CA GLN A 106 5.91 10.58 0.28
C GLN A 106 4.98 11.28 -0.71
N ASN A 107 5.10 12.60 -0.81
CA ASN A 107 4.26 13.48 -1.61
C ASN A 107 2.81 13.52 -1.11
N ASP A 108 1.81 13.45 -1.99
CA ASP A 108 0.39 13.63 -1.67
C ASP A 108 -0.36 12.29 -1.49
N VAL A 109 0.32 11.29 -0.94
CA VAL A 109 -0.23 9.96 -0.71
C VAL A 109 -1.34 10.00 0.33
N TRP A 110 -2.41 9.24 0.09
CA TRP A 110 -3.51 9.06 1.04
C TRP A 110 -3.74 7.58 1.34
N ILE A 111 -3.53 7.19 2.60
CA ILE A 111 -3.77 5.83 3.10
C ILE A 111 -4.89 5.91 4.14
N ASN A 112 -5.91 5.05 4.03
CA ASN A 112 -7.03 5.06 4.94
C ASN A 112 -7.61 3.66 5.18
N ASP A 113 -8.62 3.58 6.05
CA ASP A 113 -9.32 2.39 6.48
C ASP A 113 -8.38 1.37 7.16
N ASP A 114 -8.37 0.11 6.74
CA ASP A 114 -7.57 -0.98 7.30
C ASP A 114 -6.39 -1.37 6.38
N ALA A 115 -5.82 -0.40 5.66
CA ALA A 115 -4.72 -0.65 4.74
C ALA A 115 -3.41 -0.98 5.46
N HIS A 116 -2.64 -1.94 4.93
CA HIS A 116 -1.33 -2.34 5.44
C HIS A 116 -0.24 -2.11 4.41
N ILE A 117 0.75 -1.28 4.75
CA ILE A 117 1.90 -0.98 3.90
C ILE A 117 3.17 -1.36 4.65
N TYR A 118 3.94 -2.33 4.14
CA TYR A 118 5.07 -2.85 4.88
C TYR A 118 6.19 -3.41 3.97
N GLY A 119 7.19 -4.04 4.57
CA GLY A 119 8.39 -4.46 3.86
C GLY A 119 9.21 -3.25 3.39
N ASN A 120 9.66 -3.28 2.15
CA ASN A 120 10.36 -2.17 1.49
C ASN A 120 9.44 -1.43 0.49
N ALA A 121 8.13 -1.47 0.72
CA ALA A 121 7.15 -0.85 -0.17
C ALA A 121 7.33 0.67 -0.24
N ARG A 122 7.16 1.23 -1.43
CA ARG A 122 7.25 2.67 -1.67
C ARG A 122 5.97 3.17 -2.31
N ILE A 123 5.38 4.20 -1.72
CA ILE A 123 4.16 4.81 -2.23
C ILE A 123 4.41 6.31 -2.38
N SER A 124 4.09 6.86 -3.54
CA SER A 124 4.39 8.26 -3.81
C SER A 124 3.42 8.93 -4.78
N ASN A 125 3.63 10.22 -5.00
CA ASN A 125 2.80 11.12 -5.82
C ASN A 125 1.37 11.23 -5.25
N ASN A 126 0.34 10.99 -6.07
CA ASN A 126 -1.06 11.14 -5.68
C ASN A 126 -1.75 9.79 -5.45
N ALA A 127 -0.99 8.77 -5.05
CA ALA A 127 -1.56 7.44 -4.84
C ALA A 127 -2.53 7.42 -3.65
N GLN A 128 -3.65 6.73 -3.82
CA GLN A 128 -4.71 6.61 -2.83
C GLN A 128 -5.01 5.13 -2.56
N ILE A 129 -4.97 4.73 -1.31
CA ILE A 129 -5.10 3.34 -0.88
C ILE A 129 -6.12 3.25 0.25
N TYR A 130 -7.14 2.42 0.04
CA TYR A 130 -8.28 2.30 0.94
C TYR A 130 -8.64 0.86 1.27
N ASN A 131 -9.50 0.69 2.24
CA ASN A 131 -10.05 -0.57 2.72
C ASN A 131 -8.94 -1.54 3.20
N ASN A 132 -9.04 -2.83 2.88
CA ASN A 132 -8.11 -3.87 3.36
C ASN A 132 -6.94 -4.11 2.39
N VAL A 133 -6.50 -3.09 1.66
CA VAL A 133 -5.41 -3.20 0.70
C VAL A 133 -4.09 -3.50 1.41
N LYS A 134 -3.29 -4.39 0.82
CA LYS A 134 -1.93 -4.68 1.29
C LYS A 134 -0.92 -4.38 0.20
N VAL A 135 0.09 -3.58 0.53
CA VAL A 135 1.24 -3.32 -0.35
C VAL A 135 2.51 -3.66 0.41
N TYR A 136 3.30 -4.60 -0.08
CA TYR A 136 4.44 -5.10 0.67
C TYR A 136 5.61 -5.57 -0.19
N ASP A 137 6.62 -6.15 0.42
CA ASP A 137 7.91 -6.50 -0.18
C ASP A 137 8.58 -5.27 -0.80
N CYS A 138 8.92 -5.29 -2.08
CA CYS A 138 9.56 -4.20 -2.81
C CYS A 138 8.61 -3.49 -3.79
N ALA A 139 7.29 -3.58 -3.56
CA ALA A 139 6.29 -2.99 -4.44
C ALA A 139 6.41 -1.46 -4.50
N TYR A 140 6.23 -0.89 -5.68
CA TYR A 140 6.31 0.55 -5.90
C TYR A 140 5.05 1.08 -6.58
N ILE A 141 4.29 1.90 -5.84
CA ILE A 141 3.05 2.53 -6.28
C ILE A 141 3.29 4.03 -6.44
N TYR A 142 3.05 4.59 -7.63
CA TYR A 142 3.25 6.01 -7.87
C TYR A 142 2.35 6.55 -9.00
N GLY A 143 2.19 7.87 -9.07
CA GLY A 143 1.26 8.53 -9.99
C GLY A 143 -0.12 8.70 -9.38
N ASN A 144 -1.16 8.65 -10.20
CA ASN A 144 -2.56 8.75 -9.78
C ASN A 144 -3.16 7.34 -9.76
N VAL A 145 -2.71 6.54 -8.81
CA VAL A 145 -3.12 5.15 -8.63
C VAL A 145 -4.11 5.06 -7.48
N HIS A 146 -5.22 4.36 -7.69
CA HIS A 146 -6.17 4.07 -6.63
C HIS A 146 -6.28 2.57 -6.42
N LEU A 147 -6.07 2.12 -5.19
CA LEU A 147 -6.21 0.72 -4.79
C LEU A 147 -7.34 0.59 -3.77
N TYR A 148 -8.27 -0.35 -4.00
CA TYR A 148 -9.46 -0.53 -3.18
C TYR A 148 -9.74 -1.97 -2.80
N ASN A 149 -10.60 -2.15 -1.79
CA ASN A 149 -11.10 -3.43 -1.31
C ASN A 149 -9.98 -4.34 -0.75
N ASN A 150 -9.78 -5.54 -1.30
CA ASN A 150 -8.83 -6.52 -0.76
C ASN A 150 -7.66 -6.77 -1.74
N VAL A 151 -7.26 -5.75 -2.47
CA VAL A 151 -6.12 -5.83 -3.39
C VAL A 151 -4.83 -6.08 -2.62
N GLN A 152 -3.97 -6.97 -3.14
CA GLN A 152 -2.64 -7.21 -2.62
C GLN A 152 -1.61 -7.01 -3.75
N ILE A 153 -0.65 -6.11 -3.52
CA ILE A 153 0.45 -5.83 -4.43
C ILE A 153 1.77 -6.13 -3.70
N PHE A 154 2.60 -6.99 -4.27
CA PHE A 154 3.79 -7.47 -3.56
C PHE A 154 4.94 -7.83 -4.52
N ASP A 155 6.02 -8.39 -3.99
CA ASP A 155 7.28 -8.65 -4.72
C ASP A 155 7.86 -7.34 -5.27
N ASN A 156 8.22 -7.30 -6.57
CA ASN A 156 8.79 -6.13 -7.25
C ASN A 156 7.79 -5.45 -8.20
N VAL A 157 6.50 -5.58 -7.93
CA VAL A 157 5.45 -4.99 -8.77
C VAL A 157 5.55 -3.48 -8.78
N LYS A 158 5.39 -2.89 -9.97
CA LYS A 158 5.21 -1.45 -10.16
C LYS A 158 3.79 -1.18 -10.64
N VAL A 159 3.11 -0.24 -9.96
CA VAL A 159 1.82 0.29 -10.43
C VAL A 159 1.93 1.80 -10.53
N HIS A 160 1.64 2.35 -11.70
CA HIS A 160 1.81 3.77 -11.93
C HIS A 160 0.87 4.33 -13.01
N GLY A 161 0.97 5.65 -13.27
CA GLY A 161 0.12 6.32 -14.25
C GLY A 161 -1.25 6.67 -13.68
N TYR A 162 -2.31 6.32 -14.39
CA TYR A 162 -3.72 6.54 -14.01
C TYR A 162 -4.41 5.18 -13.98
N VAL A 163 -4.39 4.51 -12.84
CA VAL A 163 -4.89 3.13 -12.70
C VAL A 163 -5.71 2.96 -11.44
N ASP A 164 -6.91 2.44 -11.62
CA ASP A 164 -7.76 1.97 -10.54
C ASP A 164 -7.72 0.43 -10.48
N ILE A 165 -7.27 -0.12 -9.35
CA ILE A 165 -7.26 -1.57 -9.11
C ILE A 165 -8.17 -1.88 -7.93
N LEU A 166 -9.16 -2.72 -8.16
CA LEU A 166 -10.18 -3.04 -7.16
C LEU A 166 -10.54 -4.54 -7.13
N GLY A 167 -11.06 -4.98 -6.01
CA GLY A 167 -11.54 -6.36 -5.83
C GLY A 167 -10.67 -7.22 -4.93
N ASN A 168 -10.81 -8.54 -5.07
CA ASN A 168 -10.07 -9.53 -4.26
C ASN A 168 -8.92 -10.14 -5.07
N ILE A 169 -8.02 -9.31 -5.55
CA ILE A 169 -6.96 -9.71 -6.48
C ILE A 169 -5.57 -9.60 -5.85
N LYS A 170 -4.67 -10.45 -6.33
CA LYS A 170 -3.27 -10.47 -5.91
C LYS A 170 -2.38 -10.32 -7.13
N ILE A 171 -1.50 -9.32 -7.11
CA ILE A 171 -0.54 -9.05 -8.16
C ILE A 171 0.85 -9.13 -7.55
N GLY A 172 1.68 -10.01 -8.09
CA GLY A 172 3.05 -10.26 -7.61
C GLY A 172 4.07 -10.37 -8.73
N GLY A 173 5.30 -10.71 -8.37
CA GLY A 173 6.43 -10.84 -9.29
C GLY A 173 7.01 -9.52 -9.73
N ASN A 174 7.32 -9.40 -11.02
CA ASN A 174 7.92 -8.20 -11.61
C ASN A 174 6.94 -7.49 -12.57
N ALA A 175 5.65 -7.50 -12.26
CA ALA A 175 4.65 -6.86 -13.10
C ALA A 175 4.84 -5.33 -13.11
N ASP A 176 4.62 -4.73 -14.27
CA ASP A 176 4.60 -3.27 -14.49
C ASP A 176 3.22 -2.91 -15.05
N ILE A 177 2.42 -2.20 -14.26
CA ILE A 177 1.02 -1.88 -14.53
C ILE A 177 0.86 -0.37 -14.58
N LYS A 178 0.44 0.16 -15.71
CA LYS A 178 0.18 1.58 -15.95
C LYS A 178 -1.22 1.87 -16.50
N SER A 179 -1.96 0.82 -16.84
CA SER A 179 -3.34 0.92 -17.32
C SER A 179 -4.14 -0.33 -16.98
N ILE A 180 -5.46 -0.23 -17.06
CA ILE A 180 -6.37 -1.37 -16.86
C ILE A 180 -6.14 -2.49 -17.90
N THR A 181 -5.53 -2.19 -19.03
CA THR A 181 -5.21 -3.17 -20.08
C THR A 181 -3.92 -3.95 -19.82
N ASP A 182 -3.19 -3.66 -18.75
CA ASP A 182 -1.93 -4.34 -18.42
C ASP A 182 -2.14 -5.61 -17.59
N TYR A 183 -3.37 -5.88 -17.16
CA TYR A 183 -3.70 -7.09 -16.43
C TYR A 183 -5.11 -7.60 -16.78
N TYR A 184 -5.32 -8.89 -16.60
CA TYR A 184 -6.61 -9.56 -16.71
C TYR A 184 -6.96 -10.26 -15.41
N VAL A 185 -8.21 -10.18 -15.00
CA VAL A 185 -8.72 -10.85 -13.79
C VAL A 185 -9.86 -11.77 -14.18
N GLY A 186 -9.74 -13.03 -13.78
CA GLY A 186 -10.81 -14.01 -13.90
C GLY A 186 -11.09 -14.70 -12.56
N LYS A 187 -12.16 -15.48 -12.52
CA LYS A 187 -12.55 -16.27 -11.35
C LYS A 187 -12.67 -17.74 -11.74
N ASN A 188 -11.99 -18.58 -10.97
CA ASN A 188 -12.11 -20.04 -11.12
C ASN A 188 -13.48 -20.48 -10.56
N THR A 189 -14.46 -20.63 -11.44
CA THR A 189 -15.82 -21.03 -11.07
C THR A 189 -16.03 -22.53 -11.13
N TRP A 190 -15.05 -23.30 -11.68
CA TRP A 190 -15.14 -24.75 -11.88
C TRP A 190 -14.54 -25.56 -10.73
N SER A 191 -13.81 -24.94 -9.80
CA SER A 191 -13.23 -25.63 -8.65
C SER A 191 -13.20 -24.77 -7.37
N SER A 192 -12.17 -23.96 -7.19
CA SER A 192 -11.87 -23.30 -5.92
C SER A 192 -12.58 -21.98 -5.67
N GLY A 193 -13.20 -21.38 -6.67
CA GLY A 193 -13.81 -20.05 -6.60
C GLY A 193 -12.78 -18.91 -6.44
N ARG A 194 -11.49 -19.19 -6.57
CA ARG A 194 -10.43 -18.19 -6.41
C ARG A 194 -10.31 -17.28 -7.63
N TYR A 195 -9.89 -16.06 -7.38
CA TYR A 195 -9.48 -15.15 -8.45
C TYR A 195 -8.10 -15.54 -8.97
N PHE A 196 -7.89 -15.31 -10.26
CA PHE A 196 -6.60 -15.42 -10.91
C PHE A 196 -6.33 -14.15 -11.72
N VAL A 197 -5.06 -13.80 -11.82
CA VAL A 197 -4.61 -12.59 -12.48
C VAL A 197 -3.51 -12.95 -13.47
N TYR A 198 -3.65 -12.46 -14.70
CA TYR A 198 -2.58 -12.43 -15.68
C TYR A 198 -2.04 -11.00 -15.78
N THR A 199 -0.73 -10.85 -15.86
CA THR A 199 -0.07 -9.55 -16.05
C THR A 199 0.69 -9.53 -17.36
N ARG A 200 0.38 -8.55 -18.22
CA ARG A 200 0.87 -8.46 -19.60
C ARG A 200 2.37 -8.19 -19.66
N SER A 201 2.89 -7.34 -18.80
CA SER A 201 4.29 -6.88 -18.83
C SER A 201 5.30 -8.01 -18.63
N ASN A 202 4.98 -9.02 -17.83
CA ASN A 202 5.84 -10.16 -17.53
C ASN A 202 5.26 -11.51 -17.99
N LYS A 203 4.07 -11.50 -18.61
CA LYS A 203 3.36 -12.67 -19.14
C LYS A 203 3.13 -13.79 -18.12
N ASN A 204 2.92 -13.43 -16.86
CA ASN A 204 2.76 -14.39 -15.77
C ASN A 204 1.34 -14.42 -15.22
N TRP A 205 0.99 -15.58 -14.68
CA TRP A 205 -0.26 -15.85 -13.98
C TRP A 205 -0.04 -15.94 -12.48
N LYS A 206 -0.95 -15.35 -11.71
CA LYS A 206 -1.06 -15.52 -10.26
C LYS A 206 -2.38 -16.18 -9.94
N VAL A 207 -2.34 -17.41 -9.40
CA VAL A 207 -3.53 -18.22 -9.06
C VAL A 207 -3.33 -18.83 -7.67
N GLY A 208 -3.95 -18.28 -6.65
CA GLY A 208 -3.70 -18.75 -5.27
C GLY A 208 -2.22 -18.68 -4.91
N CYS A 209 -1.59 -19.82 -4.63
CA CYS A 209 -0.15 -19.91 -4.36
C CYS A 209 0.70 -20.03 -5.64
N PHE A 210 0.10 -20.34 -6.78
CA PHE A 210 0.82 -20.47 -8.06
C PHE A 210 1.23 -19.08 -8.58
N TYR A 211 2.43 -19.03 -9.13
CA TYR A 211 2.95 -17.91 -9.93
C TYR A 211 3.86 -18.48 -11.02
N GLY A 212 3.60 -18.15 -12.28
CA GLY A 212 4.38 -18.69 -13.41
C GLY A 212 3.78 -18.39 -14.77
N THR A 213 4.33 -18.99 -15.81
CA THR A 213 3.92 -18.83 -17.22
C THR A 213 2.60 -19.53 -17.52
N SER A 214 2.08 -19.32 -18.72
CA SER A 214 0.87 -20.01 -19.25
C SER A 214 1.06 -21.53 -19.27
N GLU A 215 2.19 -21.99 -19.78
CA GLU A 215 2.49 -23.42 -19.89
C GLU A 215 2.60 -24.10 -18.53
N GLU A 216 3.26 -23.45 -17.58
CA GLU A 216 3.40 -23.92 -16.20
C GLU A 216 2.04 -23.99 -15.49
N LEU A 217 1.17 -22.98 -15.70
CA LEU A 217 -0.19 -22.96 -15.16
C LEU A 217 -1.02 -24.13 -15.70
N ILE A 218 -1.04 -24.32 -17.03
CA ILE A 218 -1.78 -25.41 -17.66
C ILE A 218 -1.29 -26.77 -17.15
N LYS A 219 0.02 -26.98 -17.14
CA LYS A 219 0.62 -28.22 -16.62
C LYS A 219 0.18 -28.47 -15.17
N LYS A 220 0.30 -27.48 -14.30
CA LYS A 220 -0.09 -27.58 -12.90
C LYS A 220 -1.60 -27.86 -12.74
N ALA A 221 -2.42 -27.26 -13.56
CA ALA A 221 -3.87 -27.46 -13.54
C ALA A 221 -4.27 -28.90 -13.96
N TYR A 222 -3.57 -29.50 -14.92
CA TYR A 222 -3.77 -30.91 -15.29
C TYR A 222 -3.32 -31.88 -14.20
N GLU A 223 -2.28 -31.54 -13.43
CA GLU A 223 -1.89 -32.34 -12.24
C GLU A 223 -3.01 -32.36 -11.19
N ASP A 224 -3.76 -31.25 -11.02
CA ASP A 224 -4.87 -31.16 -10.07
C ASP A 224 -6.10 -31.95 -10.55
N SER A 225 -6.53 -31.78 -11.81
CA SER A 225 -7.58 -32.56 -12.47
C SER A 225 -7.66 -32.24 -13.96
N LYS A 226 -8.23 -33.22 -14.75
CA LYS A 226 -8.49 -33.02 -16.18
C LYS A 226 -9.39 -31.81 -16.43
N LEU A 227 -10.44 -31.63 -15.63
CA LEU A 227 -11.36 -30.50 -15.76
C LEU A 227 -10.62 -29.17 -15.53
N SER A 228 -9.81 -29.07 -14.47
CA SER A 228 -9.03 -27.86 -14.22
C SER A 228 -8.05 -27.57 -15.35
N GLY A 229 -7.38 -28.55 -15.87
CA GLY A 229 -6.47 -28.42 -17.02
C GLY A 229 -7.17 -27.84 -18.24
N GLU A 230 -8.28 -28.46 -18.67
CA GLU A 230 -9.05 -28.02 -19.82
C GLU A 230 -9.60 -26.58 -19.66
N GLU A 231 -10.07 -26.21 -18.45
CA GLU A 231 -10.61 -24.87 -18.22
C GLU A 231 -9.51 -23.81 -18.18
N TYR A 232 -8.37 -24.07 -17.54
CA TYR A 232 -7.25 -23.11 -17.58
C TYR A 232 -6.65 -22.98 -18.98
N GLU A 233 -6.59 -24.05 -19.76
CA GLU A 233 -6.14 -23.99 -21.15
C GLU A 233 -7.04 -23.08 -22.01
N ARG A 234 -8.38 -23.17 -21.84
CA ARG A 234 -9.32 -22.28 -22.51
C ARG A 234 -9.14 -20.82 -22.09
N VAL A 235 -8.98 -20.56 -20.78
CA VAL A 235 -8.78 -19.21 -20.26
C VAL A 235 -7.47 -18.61 -20.77
N VAL A 236 -6.37 -19.36 -20.71
CA VAL A 236 -5.07 -18.93 -21.21
C VAL A 236 -5.16 -18.56 -22.69
N LYS A 237 -5.71 -19.44 -23.52
CA LYS A 237 -5.88 -19.21 -24.95
C LYS A 237 -6.71 -17.93 -25.22
N TYR A 238 -7.81 -17.75 -24.51
CA TYR A 238 -8.65 -16.55 -24.63
C TYR A 238 -7.88 -15.27 -24.28
N VAL A 239 -7.15 -15.28 -23.18
CA VAL A 239 -6.40 -14.08 -22.71
C VAL A 239 -5.24 -13.74 -23.65
N GLU A 240 -4.52 -14.75 -24.15
CA GLU A 240 -3.43 -14.54 -25.11
C GLU A 240 -3.94 -14.01 -26.46
N GLU A 241 -5.05 -14.55 -26.97
CA GLU A 241 -5.68 -14.05 -28.20
C GLU A 241 -6.21 -12.61 -28.02
N MET A 242 -6.81 -12.31 -26.88
CA MET A 242 -7.29 -10.95 -26.54
C MET A 242 -6.14 -9.94 -26.58
N TYR A 243 -5.01 -10.24 -25.94
CA TYR A 243 -3.87 -9.32 -25.93
C TYR A 243 -3.16 -9.23 -27.29
N LYS A 244 -3.10 -10.30 -28.06
CA LYS A 244 -2.60 -10.26 -29.43
C LYS A 244 -3.43 -9.32 -30.31
N ASN A 245 -4.75 -9.41 -30.23
CA ASN A 245 -5.64 -8.54 -31.00
C ASN A 245 -5.51 -7.06 -30.59
N LEU A 246 -5.31 -6.77 -29.28
CA LEU A 246 -5.02 -5.42 -28.78
C LEU A 246 -3.70 -4.86 -29.32
N GLU A 247 -2.68 -5.70 -29.44
CA GLU A 247 -1.37 -5.29 -30.00
C GLU A 247 -1.44 -4.98 -31.51
N GLU A 248 -2.21 -5.79 -32.25
CA GLU A 248 -2.43 -5.58 -33.67
C GLU A 248 -3.21 -4.29 -33.93
N HIS A 249 -4.24 -4.01 -33.14
CA HIS A 249 -5.05 -2.77 -33.26
C HIS A 249 -4.23 -1.51 -32.99
N ASN A 250 -3.37 -1.53 -31.96
CA ASN A 250 -2.51 -0.40 -31.59
C ASN A 250 -1.35 -0.13 -32.58
N LYS A 251 -1.08 -1.05 -33.52
CA LYS A 251 -0.09 -0.84 -34.59
C LYS A 251 -0.68 -0.10 -35.81
N HIS A 252 -1.99 -0.02 -35.87
CA HIS A 252 -2.73 0.58 -37.01
C HIS A 252 -3.41 1.93 -36.65
N THR A 253 -3.25 2.37 -35.40
CA THR A 253 -3.63 3.72 -34.90
C THR A 253 -2.38 4.55 -34.60
#